data_59a6faa7b26d4a3157519fb0d70af8be
#
_entry.id   59a6faa7b26d4a3157519fb0d70af8be
#
_cell.length_a   1.000
_cell.length_b   1.000
_cell.length_c   1.000
_cell.angle_alpha   90.00
_cell.angle_beta   90.00
_cell.angle_gamma   90.00
#
_symmetry.space_group_name_H-M   'P 1'
#
loop_
_entity.id
_entity.type
_entity.pdbx_description
1 polymer ?
#
loop_
_entity_poly.entity_id
_entity_poly.type
_entity_poly.pdbx_seq_one_letter_code
_entity_poly.pdbx_strand_id
1 'polypeptide(L)'
;LTAMPLANCSLLDEATAAAEAAAMMYALRSRQQQKEGANTLFVDEEIFPQTLAVIQTRAIPQGMNIKVGSFKELEFTSDIFACIIQYPNNSGNVEDYRAFTEKAHAANCKVAVAADIMSLVLLLPPGEWGADIVFGSSQRLGTPLFYGGPSAGYFATRDEFKRNMPGRIILS
;
A
#
# COMPACT_ATOMS: atom_id res chain seq x y z
N LEU A 1 13.45 -3.11 -8.34
CA LEU A 1 13.53 -2.73 -6.93
C LEU A 1 12.37 -3.32 -6.12
N THR A 2 11.12 -3.12 -6.53
CA THR A 2 9.93 -3.63 -5.81
C THR A 2 9.65 -5.12 -6.00
N ALA A 3 10.28 -5.77 -6.98
CA ALA A 3 9.96 -7.12 -7.47
C ALA A 3 8.50 -7.31 -7.91
N MET A 4 7.85 -6.22 -8.33
CA MET A 4 6.52 -6.25 -8.94
C MET A 4 6.62 -6.25 -10.47
N PRO A 5 5.74 -7.01 -11.17
CA PRO A 5 5.78 -7.11 -12.64
C PRO A 5 5.31 -5.85 -13.36
N LEU A 6 4.49 -5.02 -12.70
CA LEU A 6 3.90 -3.83 -13.29
C LEU A 6 4.13 -2.60 -12.42
N ALA A 7 4.38 -1.46 -13.05
CA ALA A 7 4.37 -0.16 -12.40
C ALA A 7 3.62 0.86 -13.28
N ASN A 8 3.02 1.87 -12.65
CA ASN A 8 2.44 3.00 -13.36
C ASN A 8 3.52 4.03 -13.75
N CYS A 9 3.11 5.04 -14.51
CA CYS A 9 3.99 6.15 -14.87
C CYS A 9 4.36 6.98 -13.63
N SER A 10 3.36 7.56 -12.96
CA SER A 10 3.51 8.28 -11.70
C SER A 10 2.16 8.59 -11.06
N LEU A 11 2.19 8.86 -9.77
CA LEU A 11 1.12 9.50 -9.00
C LEU A 11 1.69 10.80 -8.38
N LEU A 12 0.84 11.58 -7.72
CA LEU A 12 1.24 12.88 -7.17
C LEU A 12 2.34 12.73 -6.10
N ASP A 13 2.10 11.89 -5.10
CA ASP A 13 3.01 11.63 -3.98
C ASP A 13 2.73 10.25 -3.34
N GLU A 14 3.48 9.91 -2.29
CA GLU A 14 3.30 8.66 -1.55
C GLU A 14 1.92 8.58 -0.88
N ALA A 15 1.46 9.66 -0.27
CA ALA A 15 0.21 9.65 0.47
C ALA A 15 -1.01 9.48 -0.45
N THR A 16 -1.00 10.11 -1.62
CA THR A 16 -2.04 9.87 -2.64
C THR A 16 -1.94 8.48 -3.24
N ALA A 17 -0.73 7.95 -3.43
CA ALA A 17 -0.53 6.57 -3.86
C ALA A 17 -1.10 5.56 -2.85
N ALA A 18 -0.94 5.83 -1.53
CA ALA A 18 -1.56 5.05 -0.47
C ALA A 18 -3.10 5.05 -0.55
N ALA A 19 -3.70 6.21 -0.78
CA ALA A 19 -5.15 6.33 -0.93
C ALA A 19 -5.66 5.63 -2.20
N GLU A 20 -4.90 5.67 -3.30
CA GLU A 20 -5.21 4.91 -4.51
C GLU A 20 -5.08 3.39 -4.26
N ALA A 21 -4.07 2.94 -3.48
CA ALA A 21 -3.96 1.54 -3.09
C ALA A 21 -5.17 1.09 -2.27
N ALA A 22 -5.62 1.89 -1.30
CA ALA A 22 -6.83 1.62 -0.53
C ALA A 22 -8.07 1.48 -1.42
N ALA A 23 -8.29 2.44 -2.32
CA ALA A 23 -9.42 2.42 -3.26
C ALA A 23 -9.38 1.22 -4.21
N MET A 24 -8.19 0.90 -4.73
CA MET A 24 -7.99 -0.27 -5.59
C MET A 24 -8.28 -1.58 -4.86
N MET A 25 -7.76 -1.77 -3.65
CA MET A 25 -8.03 -2.96 -2.86
C MET A 25 -9.51 -3.08 -2.48
N TYR A 26 -10.17 -1.95 -2.20
CA TYR A 26 -11.61 -1.91 -1.94
C TYR A 26 -12.43 -2.36 -3.15
N ALA A 27 -12.05 -1.93 -4.35
CA ALA A 27 -12.67 -2.37 -5.60
C ALA A 27 -12.40 -3.85 -5.92
N LEU A 28 -11.26 -4.38 -5.50
CA LEU A 28 -10.84 -5.77 -5.72
C LEU A 28 -11.43 -6.77 -4.72
N ARG A 29 -12.31 -6.33 -3.79
CA ARG A 29 -12.99 -7.26 -2.87
C ARG A 29 -13.77 -8.31 -3.65
N SER A 30 -13.70 -9.55 -3.18
CA SER A 30 -14.49 -10.64 -3.72
C SER A 30 -16.00 -10.38 -3.55
N ARG A 31 -16.83 -11.04 -4.33
CA ARG A 31 -18.28 -10.96 -4.17
C ARG A 31 -18.75 -11.38 -2.77
N GLN A 32 -18.04 -12.31 -2.15
CA GLN A 32 -18.32 -12.74 -0.78
C GLN A 32 -18.01 -11.63 0.22
N GLN A 33 -16.81 -11.03 0.15
CA GLN A 33 -16.42 -9.91 1.00
C GLN A 33 -17.40 -8.73 0.88
N GLN A 34 -17.87 -8.43 -0.34
CA GLN A 34 -18.86 -7.37 -0.54
C GLN A 34 -20.21 -7.69 0.11
N LYS A 35 -20.68 -8.94 0.03
CA LYS A 35 -21.93 -9.40 0.67
C LYS A 35 -21.83 -9.41 2.20
N GLU A 36 -20.67 -9.75 2.73
CA GLU A 36 -20.39 -9.78 4.17
C GLU A 36 -20.10 -8.40 4.75
N GLY A 37 -20.04 -7.36 3.90
CA GLY A 37 -19.77 -6.01 4.34
C GLY A 37 -18.33 -5.77 4.78
N ALA A 38 -17.35 -6.50 4.23
CA ALA A 38 -15.94 -6.28 4.48
C ALA A 38 -15.50 -4.90 3.98
N ASN A 39 -15.53 -3.91 4.84
CA ASN A 39 -15.25 -2.51 4.53
C ASN A 39 -14.18 -1.88 5.42
N THR A 40 -13.51 -2.67 6.25
CA THR A 40 -12.44 -2.20 7.14
C THR A 40 -11.08 -2.35 6.45
N LEU A 41 -10.37 -1.23 6.31
CA LEU A 41 -8.96 -1.17 5.95
C LEU A 41 -8.14 -1.11 7.23
N PHE A 42 -7.26 -2.08 7.43
CA PHE A 42 -6.26 -2.00 8.48
C PHE A 42 -5.06 -1.17 8.01
N VAL A 43 -4.60 -0.25 8.84
CA VAL A 43 -3.41 0.55 8.60
C VAL A 43 -2.49 0.41 9.82
N ASP A 44 -1.24 0.00 9.59
CA ASP A 44 -0.26 -0.12 10.66
C ASP A 44 -0.03 1.26 11.31
N GLU A 45 0.05 1.30 12.64
CA GLU A 45 0.28 2.53 13.40
C GLU A 45 1.63 3.19 13.10
N GLU A 46 2.58 2.41 12.60
CA GLU A 46 3.90 2.87 12.20
C GLU A 46 3.97 3.39 10.74
N ILE A 47 2.82 3.64 10.10
CA ILE A 47 2.78 4.40 8.84
C ILE A 47 3.08 5.88 9.08
N PHE A 48 3.58 6.59 8.08
CA PHE A 48 3.79 8.03 8.20
C PHE A 48 2.47 8.76 8.47
N PRO A 49 2.42 9.69 9.48
CA PRO A 49 1.18 10.36 9.87
C PRO A 49 0.48 11.10 8.73
N GLN A 50 1.24 11.76 7.85
CA GLN A 50 0.68 12.44 6.68
C GLN A 50 0.03 11.46 5.68
N THR A 51 0.59 10.27 5.54
CA THR A 51 0.03 9.22 4.69
C THR A 51 -1.29 8.71 5.27
N LEU A 52 -1.33 8.47 6.58
CA LEU A 52 -2.58 8.08 7.26
C LEU A 52 -3.67 9.13 7.10
N ALA A 53 -3.35 10.42 7.26
CA ALA A 53 -4.32 11.51 7.12
C ALA A 53 -4.96 11.55 5.72
N VAL A 54 -4.18 11.34 4.67
CA VAL A 54 -4.70 11.29 3.29
C VAL A 54 -5.52 10.04 3.05
N ILE A 55 -5.09 8.86 3.56
CA ILE A 55 -5.90 7.63 3.50
C ILE A 55 -7.27 7.88 4.13
N GLN A 56 -7.33 8.42 5.35
CA GLN A 56 -8.57 8.69 6.06
C GLN A 56 -9.47 9.66 5.28
N THR A 57 -8.90 10.75 4.78
CA THR A 57 -9.63 11.77 4.02
C THR A 57 -10.30 11.19 2.77
N ARG A 58 -9.64 10.25 2.09
CA ARG A 58 -10.15 9.69 0.83
C ARG A 58 -10.95 8.41 0.99
N ALA A 59 -10.68 7.61 2.01
CA ALA A 59 -11.34 6.32 2.24
C ALA A 59 -12.71 6.46 2.92
N ILE A 60 -12.82 7.34 3.92
CA ILE A 60 -14.06 7.51 4.69
C ILE A 60 -15.27 7.87 3.81
N PRO A 61 -15.19 8.86 2.88
CA PRO A 61 -16.30 9.17 1.99
C PRO A 61 -16.70 8.04 1.05
N GLN A 62 -15.81 7.06 0.82
CA GLN A 62 -16.10 5.87 0.02
C GLN A 62 -16.74 4.73 0.83
N GLY A 63 -17.01 4.95 2.11
CA GLY A 63 -17.63 3.95 3.00
C GLY A 63 -16.64 2.96 3.60
N MET A 64 -15.34 3.24 3.57
CA MET A 64 -14.33 2.42 4.25
C MET A 64 -14.20 2.84 5.72
N ASN A 65 -14.11 1.88 6.61
CA ASN A 65 -13.67 2.06 7.98
C ASN A 65 -12.14 1.93 8.03
N ILE A 66 -11.50 2.77 8.84
CA ILE A 66 -10.05 2.69 9.05
C ILE A 66 -9.77 2.19 10.46
N LYS A 67 -9.09 1.04 10.56
CA LYS A 67 -8.60 0.48 11.81
C LYS A 67 -7.10 0.68 11.87
N VAL A 68 -6.62 1.48 12.83
CA VAL A 68 -5.20 1.71 13.06
C VAL A 68 -4.74 0.91 14.27
N GLY A 69 -3.58 0.28 14.18
CA GLY A 69 -2.99 -0.48 15.29
C GLY A 69 -1.71 -1.20 14.87
N SER A 70 -1.14 -1.97 15.79
CA SER A 70 0.05 -2.75 15.51
C SER A 70 -0.26 -3.97 14.64
N PHE A 71 0.50 -4.17 13.55
CA PHE A 71 0.39 -5.38 12.73
C PHE A 71 0.68 -6.66 13.51
N LYS A 72 1.44 -6.57 14.61
CA LYS A 72 1.81 -7.69 15.47
C LYS A 72 0.63 -8.21 16.29
N GLU A 73 -0.33 -7.34 16.57
CA GLU A 73 -1.51 -7.62 17.39
C GLU A 73 -2.79 -7.78 16.54
N LEU A 74 -2.67 -7.66 15.21
CA LEU A 74 -3.84 -7.74 14.35
C LEU A 74 -4.44 -9.14 14.33
N GLU A 75 -5.69 -9.22 14.77
CA GLU A 75 -6.58 -10.35 14.52
C GLU A 75 -7.38 -10.07 13.24
N PHE A 76 -7.28 -10.99 12.27
CA PHE A 76 -8.00 -10.88 11.00
C PHE A 76 -9.46 -11.30 11.20
N THR A 77 -10.35 -10.33 11.13
CA THR A 77 -11.80 -10.52 11.16
C THR A 77 -12.39 -10.40 9.75
N SER A 78 -13.57 -10.95 9.52
CA SER A 78 -14.20 -11.02 8.18
C SER A 78 -14.54 -9.65 7.57
N ASP A 79 -14.56 -8.58 8.38
CA ASP A 79 -14.78 -7.21 7.93
C ASP A 79 -13.53 -6.53 7.37
N ILE A 80 -12.32 -7.08 7.63
CA ILE A 80 -11.06 -6.54 7.12
C ILE A 80 -10.83 -7.06 5.69
N PHE A 81 -10.75 -6.13 4.73
CA PHE A 81 -10.53 -6.51 3.32
C PHE A 81 -9.06 -6.37 2.88
N ALA A 82 -8.30 -5.50 3.55
CA ALA A 82 -6.91 -5.22 3.18
C ALA A 82 -6.13 -4.59 4.32
N CYS A 83 -4.80 -4.59 4.17
CA CYS A 83 -3.85 -3.99 5.10
C CYS A 83 -2.88 -3.07 4.36
N ILE A 84 -2.48 -1.97 5.02
CA ILE A 84 -1.38 -1.09 4.57
C ILE A 84 -0.31 -1.05 5.67
N ILE A 85 0.94 -1.29 5.30
CA ILE A 85 2.11 -1.27 6.17
C ILE A 85 3.21 -0.39 5.57
N GLN A 86 4.17 0.05 6.40
CA GLN A 86 5.28 0.92 6.01
C GLN A 86 6.62 0.17 6.10
N TYR A 87 7.51 0.31 5.10
CA TYR A 87 8.78 -0.41 5.00
C TYR A 87 9.92 0.45 4.44
N PRO A 88 10.95 0.83 5.22
CA PRO A 88 10.99 0.79 6.68
C PRO A 88 9.85 1.57 7.33
N ASN A 89 9.53 1.28 8.59
CA ASN A 89 8.43 1.93 9.29
C ASN A 89 8.79 3.37 9.76
N ASN A 90 7.82 4.09 10.32
CA ASN A 90 8.00 5.47 10.78
C ASN A 90 9.10 5.63 11.84
N SER A 91 9.31 4.63 12.67
CA SER A 91 10.40 4.59 13.68
C SER A 91 11.75 4.18 13.07
N GLY A 92 11.83 3.91 11.76
CA GLY A 92 13.05 3.49 11.06
C GLY A 92 13.36 1.99 11.20
N ASN A 93 12.47 1.20 11.78
CA ASN A 93 12.68 -0.25 11.91
C ASN A 93 12.39 -0.98 10.59
N VAL A 94 13.17 -2.01 10.35
CA VAL A 94 12.97 -2.95 9.25
C VAL A 94 12.35 -4.22 9.82
N GLU A 95 11.06 -4.38 9.64
CA GLU A 95 10.31 -5.54 10.16
C GLU A 95 10.24 -6.66 9.11
N ASP A 96 10.12 -7.89 9.57
CA ASP A 96 9.85 -9.04 8.71
C ASP A 96 8.35 -9.27 8.56
N TYR A 97 7.80 -8.87 7.43
CA TYR A 97 6.37 -8.95 7.16
C TYR A 97 5.92 -10.26 6.47
N ARG A 98 6.81 -11.24 6.25
CA ARG A 98 6.46 -12.50 5.56
C ARG A 98 5.31 -13.24 6.22
N ALA A 99 5.45 -13.54 7.51
CA ALA A 99 4.42 -14.26 8.25
C ALA A 99 3.10 -13.46 8.37
N PHE A 100 3.19 -12.13 8.47
CA PHE A 100 2.01 -11.26 8.45
C PHE A 100 1.28 -11.33 7.12
N THR A 101 2.01 -11.24 6.01
CA THR A 101 1.43 -11.29 4.66
C THR A 101 0.78 -12.65 4.37
N GLU A 102 1.41 -13.74 4.78
CA GLU A 102 0.82 -15.08 4.67
C GLU A 102 -0.50 -15.20 5.45
N LYS A 103 -0.55 -14.69 6.68
CA LYS A 103 -1.78 -14.65 7.49
C LYS A 103 -2.87 -13.77 6.85
N ALA A 104 -2.49 -12.61 6.32
CA ALA A 104 -3.42 -11.73 5.61
C ALA A 104 -4.04 -12.44 4.41
N HIS A 105 -3.23 -13.08 3.58
CA HIS A 105 -3.70 -13.82 2.41
C HIS A 105 -4.58 -15.01 2.80
N ALA A 106 -4.24 -15.74 3.86
CA ALA A 106 -5.08 -16.82 4.39
C ALA A 106 -6.47 -16.32 4.84
N ALA A 107 -6.56 -15.05 5.27
CA ALA A 107 -7.80 -14.37 5.60
C ALA A 107 -8.46 -13.64 4.40
N ASN A 108 -8.00 -13.88 3.17
CA ASN A 108 -8.42 -13.17 1.95
C ASN A 108 -8.19 -11.64 1.99
N CYS A 109 -7.29 -11.15 2.81
CA CYS A 109 -6.91 -9.75 2.87
C CYS A 109 -5.71 -9.47 1.96
N LYS A 110 -5.76 -8.37 1.20
CA LYS A 110 -4.63 -7.89 0.40
C LYS A 110 -3.69 -7.04 1.23
N VAL A 111 -2.40 -7.04 0.86
CA VAL A 111 -1.37 -6.28 1.55
C VAL A 111 -0.73 -5.28 0.59
N ALA A 112 -0.83 -3.99 0.94
CA ALA A 112 -0.12 -2.91 0.28
C ALA A 112 1.00 -2.37 1.17
N VAL A 113 2.12 -2.06 0.57
CA VAL A 113 3.35 -1.66 1.26
C VAL A 113 3.78 -0.28 0.79
N ALA A 114 3.81 0.67 1.72
CA ALA A 114 4.48 1.94 1.53
C ALA A 114 5.99 1.72 1.72
N ALA A 115 6.77 1.78 0.66
CA ALA A 115 8.19 1.46 0.72
C ALA A 115 9.08 2.64 0.29
N ASP A 116 10.14 2.90 1.07
CA ASP A 116 11.21 3.79 0.62
C ASP A 116 11.98 3.09 -0.51
N ILE A 117 11.85 3.61 -1.73
CA ILE A 117 12.42 2.97 -2.92
C ILE A 117 13.94 2.84 -2.85
N MET A 118 14.65 3.75 -2.18
CA MET A 118 16.10 3.66 -2.02
C MET A 118 16.51 2.56 -1.04
N SER A 119 15.71 2.30 -0.01
CA SER A 119 15.97 1.22 0.93
C SER A 119 15.94 -0.16 0.25
N LEU A 120 15.12 -0.30 -0.82
CA LEU A 120 14.98 -1.54 -1.58
C LEU A 120 16.22 -1.92 -2.42
N VAL A 121 17.24 -1.07 -2.44
CA VAL A 121 18.57 -1.44 -2.98
C VAL A 121 19.28 -2.44 -2.07
N LEU A 122 18.98 -2.40 -0.77
CA LEU A 122 19.62 -3.24 0.27
C LEU A 122 18.66 -4.23 0.90
N LEU A 123 17.37 -3.88 0.99
CA LEU A 123 16.35 -4.66 1.67
C LEU A 123 15.62 -5.59 0.71
N LEU A 124 15.08 -6.67 1.24
CA LEU A 124 14.30 -7.63 0.46
C LEU A 124 13.06 -6.94 -0.15
N PRO A 125 12.89 -6.97 -1.47
CA PRO A 125 11.75 -6.32 -2.13
C PRO A 125 10.40 -6.87 -1.68
N PRO A 126 9.39 -6.00 -1.46
CA PRO A 126 8.06 -6.46 -1.01
C PRO A 126 7.38 -7.47 -1.92
N GLY A 127 7.62 -7.42 -3.22
CA GLY A 127 7.08 -8.41 -4.16
C GLY A 127 7.58 -9.82 -3.92
N GLU A 128 8.81 -10.01 -3.39
CA GLU A 128 9.39 -11.32 -3.11
C GLU A 128 8.77 -12.00 -1.89
N TRP A 129 8.25 -11.22 -0.93
CA TRP A 129 7.57 -11.77 0.24
C TRP A 129 6.05 -11.64 0.19
N GLY A 130 5.51 -11.40 -1.00
CA GLY A 130 4.09 -11.60 -1.27
C GLY A 130 3.23 -10.35 -1.22
N ALA A 131 3.77 -9.14 -1.11
CA ALA A 131 2.97 -7.93 -1.22
C ALA A 131 2.12 -7.93 -2.51
N ASP A 132 0.91 -7.37 -2.44
CA ASP A 132 0.02 -7.23 -3.59
C ASP A 132 0.24 -5.91 -4.32
N ILE A 133 0.56 -4.87 -3.57
CA ILE A 133 0.83 -3.51 -4.05
C ILE A 133 2.06 -2.97 -3.31
N VAL A 134 2.92 -2.26 -4.04
CA VAL A 134 4.04 -1.50 -3.47
C VAL A 134 3.98 -0.08 -4.01
N PHE A 135 3.98 0.89 -3.13
CA PHE A 135 3.94 2.29 -3.51
C PHE A 135 4.89 3.13 -2.63
N GLY A 136 5.17 4.34 -3.04
CA GLY A 136 6.04 5.24 -2.30
C GLY A 136 6.41 6.48 -3.09
N SER A 137 7.37 7.25 -2.59
CA SER A 137 7.92 8.42 -3.29
C SER A 137 9.13 8.02 -4.12
N SER A 138 9.21 8.54 -5.35
CA SER A 138 10.40 8.44 -6.18
C SER A 138 11.41 9.57 -5.96
N GLN A 139 11.13 10.50 -5.06
CA GLN A 139 11.97 11.68 -4.80
C GLN A 139 13.42 11.33 -4.45
N ARG A 140 13.63 10.24 -3.70
CA ARG A 140 14.96 9.74 -3.30
C ARG A 140 15.84 9.32 -4.48
N LEU A 141 15.30 9.16 -5.68
CA LEU A 141 16.06 8.85 -6.89
C LEU A 141 16.67 10.09 -7.57
N GLY A 142 16.74 11.23 -6.88
CA GLY A 142 17.43 12.42 -7.34
C GLY A 142 16.55 13.61 -7.68
N THR A 143 15.26 13.57 -7.33
CA THR A 143 14.38 14.73 -7.51
C THR A 143 14.74 15.82 -6.50
N PRO A 144 15.11 17.05 -6.94
CA PRO A 144 15.55 18.10 -6.04
C PRO A 144 14.39 18.70 -5.22
N LEU A 145 14.71 19.20 -4.03
CA LEU A 145 13.71 19.68 -3.06
C LEU A 145 13.12 21.06 -3.38
N PHE A 146 13.74 21.91 -4.17
CA PHE A 146 13.31 23.27 -4.56
C PHE A 146 12.02 23.75 -3.87
N TYR A 147 12.02 24.62 -2.91
CA TYR A 147 10.81 25.20 -2.29
C TYR A 147 9.60 24.26 -2.12
N GLY A 148 9.82 22.98 -1.88
CA GLY A 148 8.82 21.92 -1.88
C GLY A 148 8.94 20.94 -3.07
N GLY A 149 9.58 21.34 -4.13
CA GLY A 149 10.03 20.52 -5.27
C GLY A 149 8.92 19.84 -6.08
N PRO A 150 9.27 19.26 -7.22
CA PRO A 150 8.40 18.30 -7.88
C PRO A 150 8.30 17.03 -7.02
N SER A 151 7.09 16.47 -6.90
CA SER A 151 6.85 15.21 -6.23
C SER A 151 6.34 14.18 -7.24
N ALA A 152 6.73 12.93 -7.06
CA ALA A 152 6.17 11.84 -7.83
C ALA A 152 6.09 10.58 -6.94
N GLY A 153 4.89 10.02 -6.85
CA GLY A 153 4.67 8.71 -6.27
C GLY A 153 4.79 7.62 -7.31
N TYR A 154 5.42 6.51 -6.98
CA TYR A 154 5.38 5.29 -7.77
C TYR A 154 4.31 4.35 -7.20
N PHE A 155 3.80 3.48 -8.07
CA PHE A 155 2.80 2.48 -7.72
C PHE A 155 3.05 1.23 -8.56
N ALA A 156 3.30 0.12 -7.90
CA ALA A 156 3.60 -1.15 -8.54
C ALA A 156 2.70 -2.26 -8.00
N THR A 157 2.32 -3.20 -8.84
CA THR A 157 1.39 -4.27 -8.46
C THR A 157 1.59 -5.53 -9.28
N ARG A 158 0.84 -6.59 -8.93
CA ARG A 158 0.81 -7.87 -9.66
C ARG A 158 0.10 -7.72 -11.02
N ASP A 159 0.45 -8.55 -11.97
CA ASP A 159 -0.12 -8.51 -13.32
C ASP A 159 -1.65 -8.74 -13.32
N GLU A 160 -2.14 -9.58 -12.43
CA GLU A 160 -3.57 -9.86 -12.28
C GLU A 160 -4.43 -8.62 -11.97
N PHE A 161 -3.83 -7.58 -11.37
CA PHE A 161 -4.50 -6.34 -10.99
C PHE A 161 -4.36 -5.21 -12.01
N LYS A 162 -3.75 -5.47 -13.15
CA LYS A 162 -3.46 -4.49 -14.22
C LYS A 162 -4.64 -3.60 -14.59
N ARG A 163 -5.84 -4.16 -14.66
CA ARG A 163 -7.06 -3.42 -15.06
C ARG A 163 -7.59 -2.45 -14.01
N ASN A 164 -7.18 -2.63 -12.75
CA ASN A 164 -7.61 -1.83 -11.60
C ASN A 164 -6.54 -0.82 -11.16
N MET A 165 -5.39 -0.84 -11.81
CA MET A 165 -4.24 0.00 -11.46
C MET A 165 -4.54 1.47 -11.69
N PRO A 166 -4.29 2.36 -10.70
CA PRO A 166 -4.47 3.80 -10.87
C PRO A 166 -3.38 4.41 -11.76
N GLY A 167 -3.71 5.56 -12.37
CA GLY A 167 -2.77 6.29 -13.21
C GLY A 167 -2.65 5.73 -14.63
N ARG A 168 -1.58 6.11 -15.33
CA ARG A 168 -1.31 5.67 -16.70
C ARG A 168 -0.26 4.56 -16.70
N ILE A 169 -0.55 3.48 -17.40
CA ILE A 169 0.43 2.46 -17.74
C ILE A 169 1.07 2.89 -19.06
N ILE A 170 2.38 3.02 -19.10
CA ILE A 170 3.12 3.19 -20.35
C ILE A 170 3.50 1.80 -20.83
N LEU A 171 2.98 1.43 -21.98
CA LEU A 171 3.42 0.24 -22.70
C LEU A 171 4.61 0.64 -23.57
N SER A 172 5.72 -0.06 -23.42
CA SER A 172 6.90 0.06 -24.29
C SER A 172 6.69 -0.74 -25.58
#